data_b2e2c06bddbcc79fa3914328a5ff9988
#
_entry.id   b2e2c06bddbcc79fa3914328a5ff9988
#
_cell.length_a   1.000
_cell.length_b   1.000
_cell.length_c   1.000
_cell.angle_alpha   90.00
_cell.angle_beta   90.00
_cell.angle_gamma   90.00
#
_symmetry.space_group_name_H-M   'P 1'
#
loop_
_entity.id
_entity.type
_entity.pdbx_description
1 polymer ?
#
loop_
_entity_poly.entity_id
_entity_poly.type
_entity_poly.pdbx_seq_one_letter_code
_entity_poly.pdbx_strand_id
1 'polypeptide(L)'
;MERSGQWIWRTDPKSLALRTHCQTSGWSLTEQDPYNNVIRTTIEALAATLGGTQSLHTNAFDEALGLPTDFSARIARNTQIIIQEESELCHTVDPLAGSYYIESLTDQIVKQARAIIQQIDEAGGMAKAIEAGLPKRMIEEASAREQSLIDQGKRVIVGVNKYKLDHEDENDVLEIDNVMVRNEQIASLERIRATRDDAAVTAALNALTHAAQHNENLLAAAVNAARVRATLGEISDALEVAFDRYLVPSQCVTGVIAQSYHQSEKSASEFDAIVAQTEQFLADNGRRPRILIAKMGQDGHDRGAKVIASAYSESRFRRRFKPDVLYT
;
A
#
# COMPACT_ATOMS: atom_id res chain seq x y z
N MET A 1 21.31 -2.47 -13.90
CA MET A 1 21.28 -1.45 -12.82
C MET A 1 22.54 -0.63 -12.91
N GLU A 2 22.40 0.64 -13.15
CA GLU A 2 23.49 1.60 -13.13
C GLU A 2 23.68 2.09 -11.69
N ARG A 3 24.85 1.84 -11.10
CA ARG A 3 25.25 2.51 -9.86
C ARG A 3 26.43 3.42 -10.21
N SER A 4 26.31 4.69 -9.94
CA SER A 4 27.38 5.69 -10.11
C SER A 4 28.04 5.67 -11.50
N GLY A 5 27.24 5.60 -12.56
CA GLY A 5 27.74 5.62 -13.95
C GLY A 5 28.42 4.33 -14.42
N GLN A 6 28.41 3.28 -13.62
CA GLN A 6 28.98 1.97 -14.00
C GLN A 6 27.87 0.93 -14.12
N TRP A 7 27.75 0.29 -15.26
CA TRP A 7 26.88 -0.84 -15.49
C TRP A 7 27.41 -2.05 -14.74
N ILE A 8 26.56 -2.72 -13.92
CA ILE A 8 26.89 -4.01 -13.33
C ILE A 8 26.67 -5.07 -14.44
N TRP A 9 27.74 -5.48 -15.09
CA TRP A 9 27.70 -6.57 -16.06
C TRP A 9 27.55 -7.89 -15.33
N ARG A 10 26.43 -8.55 -15.54
CA ARG A 10 26.22 -9.94 -15.13
C ARG A 10 26.40 -10.81 -16.36
N THR A 11 27.24 -11.82 -16.24
CA THR A 11 27.55 -12.77 -17.33
C THR A 11 26.79 -14.08 -17.21
N ASP A 12 26.28 -14.39 -16.00
CA ASP A 12 25.49 -15.60 -15.77
C ASP A 12 24.09 -15.45 -16.41
N PRO A 13 23.72 -16.33 -17.37
CA PRO A 13 22.40 -16.30 -18.02
C PRO A 13 21.24 -16.36 -17.04
N LYS A 14 21.36 -17.08 -15.90
CA LYS A 14 20.34 -17.14 -14.86
C LYS A 14 20.12 -15.80 -14.15
N SER A 15 21.18 -14.98 -14.07
CA SER A 15 21.11 -13.64 -13.49
C SER A 15 20.56 -12.60 -14.46
N LEU A 16 20.62 -12.88 -15.77
CA LEU A 16 20.07 -12.03 -16.83
C LEU A 16 18.58 -12.29 -17.07
N ALA A 17 18.10 -13.50 -16.75
CA ALA A 17 16.70 -13.85 -16.91
C ALA A 17 15.85 -13.16 -15.84
N LEU A 18 14.87 -12.36 -16.26
CA LEU A 18 13.88 -11.80 -15.37
C LEU A 18 12.98 -12.92 -14.81
N ARG A 19 12.90 -12.98 -13.49
CA ARG A 19 11.92 -13.80 -12.78
C ARG A 19 11.06 -12.89 -11.95
N THR A 20 9.78 -12.81 -12.29
CA THR A 20 8.87 -11.88 -11.65
C THR A 20 7.65 -12.59 -11.09
N HIS A 21 7.17 -12.07 -9.98
CA HIS A 21 5.87 -12.36 -9.42
C HIS A 21 4.98 -11.14 -9.63
N CYS A 22 3.75 -11.35 -10.10
CA CYS A 22 2.73 -10.32 -10.17
C CYS A 22 1.62 -10.63 -9.16
N GLN A 23 1.07 -9.57 -8.60
CA GLN A 23 -0.15 -9.60 -7.83
C GLN A 23 -1.15 -8.65 -8.47
N THR A 24 -2.41 -9.08 -8.58
CA THR A 24 -3.50 -8.17 -9.01
C THR A 24 -3.66 -7.04 -8.01
N SER A 25 -4.10 -5.88 -8.46
CA SER A 25 -4.18 -4.68 -7.63
C SER A 25 -5.41 -4.69 -6.74
N GLY A 26 -5.22 -4.79 -5.42
CA GLY A 26 -6.34 -4.61 -4.48
C GLY A 26 -6.90 -3.18 -4.46
N TRP A 27 -6.12 -2.19 -4.92
CA TRP A 27 -6.58 -0.79 -4.99
C TRP A 27 -7.71 -0.58 -6.00
N SER A 28 -7.76 -1.36 -7.08
CA SER A 28 -8.79 -1.28 -8.12
C SER A 28 -10.11 -1.93 -7.70
N LEU A 29 -10.10 -2.73 -6.64
CA LEU A 29 -11.28 -3.44 -6.15
C LEU A 29 -12.13 -2.52 -5.28
N THR A 30 -13.46 -2.70 -5.36
CA THR A 30 -14.44 -1.85 -4.70
C THR A 30 -15.29 -2.64 -3.72
N GLU A 31 -15.75 -1.97 -2.67
CA GLU A 31 -16.73 -2.49 -1.73
C GLU A 31 -18.11 -2.61 -2.39
N GLN A 32 -18.47 -1.58 -3.21
CA GLN A 32 -19.74 -1.53 -3.91
C GLN A 32 -19.77 -2.54 -5.07
N ASP A 33 -20.87 -3.26 -5.21
CA ASP A 33 -21.10 -4.26 -6.25
C ASP A 33 -19.89 -5.20 -6.42
N PRO A 34 -19.52 -5.96 -5.34
CA PRO A 34 -18.23 -6.63 -5.23
C PRO A 34 -18.03 -7.75 -6.27
N TYR A 35 -19.09 -8.30 -6.85
CA TYR A 35 -18.96 -9.31 -7.92
C TYR A 35 -18.29 -8.77 -9.19
N ASN A 36 -18.36 -7.45 -9.44
CA ASN A 36 -17.59 -6.82 -10.50
C ASN A 36 -16.07 -6.96 -10.29
N ASN A 37 -15.63 -7.19 -9.07
CA ASN A 37 -14.21 -7.42 -8.75
C ASN A 37 -13.68 -8.72 -9.37
N VAL A 38 -14.51 -9.74 -9.60
CA VAL A 38 -14.12 -10.95 -10.33
C VAL A 38 -13.63 -10.57 -11.73
N ILE A 39 -14.35 -9.66 -12.41
CA ILE A 39 -14.00 -9.20 -13.76
C ILE A 39 -12.72 -8.36 -13.71
N ARG A 40 -12.58 -7.45 -12.74
CA ARG A 40 -11.38 -6.61 -12.54
C ARG A 40 -10.15 -7.47 -12.33
N THR A 41 -10.22 -8.40 -11.37
CA THR A 41 -9.14 -9.36 -11.08
C THR A 41 -8.79 -10.21 -12.30
N THR A 42 -9.79 -10.64 -13.08
CA THR A 42 -9.56 -11.43 -14.31
C THR A 42 -8.79 -10.62 -15.36
N ILE A 43 -9.15 -9.35 -15.59
CA ILE A 43 -8.46 -8.47 -16.54
C ILE A 43 -7.01 -8.21 -16.09
N GLU A 44 -6.79 -7.98 -14.81
CA GLU A 44 -5.45 -7.77 -14.25
C GLU A 44 -4.59 -9.04 -14.33
N ALA A 45 -5.17 -10.20 -14.03
CA ALA A 45 -4.51 -11.50 -14.16
C ALA A 45 -4.14 -11.80 -15.62
N LEU A 46 -5.03 -11.46 -16.55
CA LEU A 46 -4.79 -11.57 -18.00
C LEU A 46 -3.61 -10.66 -18.42
N ALA A 47 -3.59 -9.42 -17.95
CA ALA A 47 -2.50 -8.49 -18.24
C ALA A 47 -1.14 -9.01 -17.71
N ALA A 48 -1.10 -9.56 -16.49
CA ALA A 48 0.09 -10.16 -15.93
C ALA A 48 0.57 -11.39 -16.73
N THR A 49 -0.35 -12.23 -17.20
CA THR A 49 -0.04 -13.41 -18.01
C THR A 49 0.50 -13.00 -19.38
N LEU A 50 -0.13 -12.05 -20.06
CA LEU A 50 0.35 -11.50 -21.34
C LEU A 50 1.70 -10.82 -21.20
N GLY A 51 2.01 -10.24 -20.03
CA GLY A 51 3.31 -9.66 -19.69
C GLY A 51 4.39 -10.67 -19.31
N GLY A 52 4.08 -11.97 -19.29
CA GLY A 52 5.04 -13.06 -19.06
C GLY A 52 5.44 -13.25 -17.60
N THR A 53 4.54 -13.04 -16.64
CA THR A 53 4.81 -13.33 -15.22
C THR A 53 5.10 -14.81 -14.98
N GLN A 54 6.02 -15.15 -14.05
CA GLN A 54 6.34 -16.53 -13.71
C GLN A 54 5.50 -17.07 -12.55
N SER A 55 4.98 -16.19 -11.72
CA SER A 55 4.01 -16.54 -10.69
C SER A 55 3.01 -15.42 -10.51
N LEU A 56 1.80 -15.76 -10.11
CA LEU A 56 0.70 -14.82 -10.02
C LEU A 56 -0.09 -15.02 -8.74
N HIS A 57 -0.43 -13.93 -8.06
CA HIS A 57 -1.46 -13.89 -7.04
C HIS A 57 -2.68 -13.16 -7.59
N THR A 58 -3.86 -13.70 -7.37
CA THR A 58 -5.15 -13.09 -7.70
C THR A 58 -5.93 -12.79 -6.42
N ASN A 59 -6.36 -11.53 -6.27
CA ASN A 59 -7.18 -11.12 -5.13
C ASN A 59 -8.57 -11.74 -5.21
N ALA A 60 -9.13 -12.05 -4.06
CA ALA A 60 -10.53 -12.44 -3.96
C ALA A 60 -11.45 -11.23 -4.19
N PHE A 61 -12.68 -11.45 -4.65
CA PHE A 61 -13.58 -10.35 -4.98
C PHE A 61 -14.03 -9.54 -3.76
N ASP A 62 -13.95 -10.12 -2.57
CA ASP A 62 -14.27 -9.52 -1.28
C ASP A 62 -13.09 -8.81 -0.59
N GLU A 63 -11.95 -8.66 -1.28
CA GLU A 63 -10.73 -8.02 -0.77
C GLU A 63 -10.98 -6.61 -0.18
N ALA A 64 -11.90 -5.85 -0.77
CA ALA A 64 -12.26 -4.51 -0.30
C ALA A 64 -13.21 -4.54 0.93
N LEU A 65 -13.80 -5.68 1.25
CA LEU A 65 -14.74 -5.88 2.35
C LEU A 65 -14.05 -6.48 3.59
N GLY A 66 -13.16 -7.45 3.40
CA GLY A 66 -12.52 -8.15 4.49
C GLY A 66 -11.63 -9.31 4.04
N LEU A 67 -11.50 -10.32 4.89
CA LEU A 67 -10.74 -11.52 4.55
C LEU A 67 -11.56 -12.43 3.62
N PRO A 68 -10.90 -13.18 2.73
CA PRO A 68 -11.59 -14.05 1.80
C PRO A 68 -12.27 -15.21 2.52
N THR A 69 -13.50 -15.50 2.09
CA THR A 69 -14.19 -16.75 2.41
C THR A 69 -13.62 -17.92 1.59
N ASP A 70 -13.96 -19.16 1.94
CA ASP A 70 -13.59 -20.35 1.13
C ASP A 70 -14.14 -20.23 -0.30
N PHE A 71 -15.31 -19.63 -0.45
CA PHE A 71 -15.94 -19.41 -1.76
C PHE A 71 -15.15 -18.40 -2.59
N SER A 72 -14.88 -17.22 -2.05
CA SER A 72 -14.18 -16.14 -2.77
C SER A 72 -12.72 -16.53 -3.09
N ALA A 73 -12.03 -17.19 -2.15
CA ALA A 73 -10.69 -17.73 -2.36
C ALA A 73 -10.66 -18.80 -3.49
N ARG A 74 -11.69 -19.64 -3.58
CA ARG A 74 -11.83 -20.62 -4.66
C ARG A 74 -12.00 -19.92 -6.02
N ILE A 75 -12.81 -18.88 -6.11
CA ILE A 75 -13.01 -18.09 -7.34
C ILE A 75 -11.70 -17.41 -7.76
N ALA A 76 -10.99 -16.79 -6.82
CA ALA A 76 -9.69 -16.16 -7.09
C ALA A 76 -8.66 -17.16 -7.65
N ARG A 77 -8.57 -18.36 -7.05
CA ARG A 77 -7.72 -19.44 -7.58
C ARG A 77 -8.18 -19.89 -8.97
N ASN A 78 -9.48 -20.10 -9.16
CA ASN A 78 -10.03 -20.58 -10.42
C ASN A 78 -9.82 -19.58 -11.57
N THR A 79 -9.74 -18.28 -11.28
CA THR A 79 -9.37 -17.26 -12.28
C THR A 79 -8.04 -17.60 -12.97
N GLN A 80 -7.02 -18.01 -12.19
CA GLN A 80 -5.73 -18.43 -12.76
C GLN A 80 -5.85 -19.73 -13.55
N ILE A 81 -6.60 -20.70 -13.03
CA ILE A 81 -6.79 -22.01 -13.69
C ILE A 81 -7.50 -21.85 -15.02
N ILE A 82 -8.55 -21.01 -15.10
CA ILE A 82 -9.27 -20.72 -16.35
C ILE A 82 -8.34 -20.09 -17.38
N ILE A 83 -7.51 -19.11 -16.97
CA ILE A 83 -6.53 -18.51 -17.87
C ILE A 83 -5.52 -19.56 -18.36
N GLN A 84 -5.09 -20.46 -17.50
CA GLN A 84 -4.11 -21.50 -17.83
C GLN A 84 -4.68 -22.60 -18.71
N GLU A 85 -5.88 -23.11 -18.40
CA GLU A 85 -6.40 -24.36 -18.99
C GLU A 85 -7.41 -24.12 -20.12
N GLU A 86 -8.13 -22.98 -20.11
CA GLU A 86 -9.24 -22.75 -21.04
C GLU A 86 -8.94 -21.67 -22.10
N SER A 87 -7.96 -20.77 -21.84
CA SER A 87 -7.72 -19.63 -22.72
C SER A 87 -6.63 -19.85 -23.77
N GLU A 88 -5.88 -20.93 -23.68
CA GLU A 88 -4.71 -21.26 -24.53
C GLU A 88 -3.59 -20.21 -24.56
N LEU A 89 -3.65 -19.20 -23.71
CA LEU A 89 -2.67 -18.10 -23.66
C LEU A 89 -1.25 -18.58 -23.32
N CYS A 90 -1.13 -19.68 -22.59
CA CYS A 90 0.16 -20.24 -22.20
C CYS A 90 0.92 -20.93 -23.37
N HIS A 91 0.30 -21.09 -24.52
CA HIS A 91 0.93 -21.70 -25.70
C HIS A 91 1.83 -20.75 -26.48
N THR A 92 1.72 -19.43 -26.25
CA THR A 92 2.48 -18.42 -26.96
C THR A 92 3.34 -17.63 -25.98
N VAL A 93 4.63 -17.49 -26.31
CA VAL A 93 5.55 -16.64 -25.55
C VAL A 93 5.47 -15.23 -26.11
N ASP A 94 5.29 -14.23 -25.22
CA ASP A 94 5.24 -12.80 -25.54
C ASP A 94 4.30 -12.48 -26.72
N PRO A 95 3.00 -12.74 -26.60
CA PRO A 95 2.06 -12.56 -27.70
C PRO A 95 1.85 -11.11 -28.12
N LEU A 96 2.32 -10.14 -27.30
CA LEU A 96 2.22 -8.71 -27.56
C LEU A 96 3.47 -8.13 -28.21
N ALA A 97 4.54 -8.92 -28.38
CA ALA A 97 5.80 -8.47 -28.97
C ALA A 97 5.59 -7.91 -30.41
N GLY A 98 6.25 -6.81 -30.70
CA GLY A 98 6.18 -6.14 -32.01
C GLY A 98 4.91 -5.33 -32.26
N SER A 99 3.98 -5.25 -31.29
CA SER A 99 2.88 -4.30 -31.37
C SER A 99 3.40 -2.87 -31.23
N TYR A 100 3.22 -2.04 -32.25
CA TYR A 100 3.69 -0.64 -32.22
C TYR A 100 3.19 0.14 -31.01
N TYR A 101 1.95 -0.09 -30.58
CA TYR A 101 1.36 0.55 -29.41
C TYR A 101 2.04 0.10 -28.13
N ILE A 102 2.19 -1.22 -27.93
CA ILE A 102 2.80 -1.80 -26.73
C ILE A 102 4.27 -1.41 -26.60
N GLU A 103 5.03 -1.48 -27.70
CA GLU A 103 6.44 -1.08 -27.72
C GLU A 103 6.62 0.40 -27.38
N SER A 104 5.79 1.27 -27.98
CA SER A 104 5.81 2.72 -27.71
C SER A 104 5.44 3.02 -26.25
N LEU A 105 4.40 2.38 -25.71
CA LEU A 105 3.97 2.56 -24.33
C LEU A 105 5.03 2.06 -23.34
N THR A 106 5.63 0.92 -23.62
CA THR A 106 6.72 0.36 -22.82
C THR A 106 7.92 1.31 -22.77
N ASP A 107 8.35 1.86 -23.92
CA ASP A 107 9.44 2.84 -23.98
C ASP A 107 9.13 4.10 -23.14
N GLN A 108 7.90 4.61 -23.22
CA GLN A 108 7.47 5.76 -22.42
C GLN A 108 7.50 5.47 -20.91
N ILE A 109 7.01 4.30 -20.49
CA ILE A 109 7.03 3.88 -19.07
C ILE A 109 8.47 3.73 -18.59
N VAL A 110 9.34 3.11 -19.39
CA VAL A 110 10.77 2.93 -19.05
C VAL A 110 11.47 4.29 -18.89
N LYS A 111 11.19 5.26 -19.77
CA LYS A 111 11.76 6.62 -19.66
C LYS A 111 11.32 7.31 -18.36
N GLN A 112 10.04 7.25 -18.05
CA GLN A 112 9.51 7.85 -16.81
C GLN A 112 10.04 7.17 -15.56
N ALA A 113 10.10 5.83 -15.54
CA ALA A 113 10.66 5.09 -14.44
C ALA A 113 12.15 5.41 -14.20
N ARG A 114 12.93 5.51 -15.26
CA ARG A 114 14.35 5.92 -15.17
C ARG A 114 14.53 7.33 -14.62
N ALA A 115 13.66 8.28 -15.02
CA ALA A 115 13.70 9.63 -14.46
C ALA A 115 13.43 9.64 -12.95
N ILE A 116 12.48 8.83 -12.46
CA ILE A 116 12.22 8.70 -11.02
C ILE A 116 13.40 8.04 -10.30
N ILE A 117 13.99 6.99 -10.87
CA ILE A 117 15.18 6.32 -10.30
C ILE A 117 16.33 7.32 -10.18
N GLN A 118 16.58 8.08 -11.23
CA GLN A 118 17.62 9.11 -11.23
C GLN A 118 17.38 10.16 -10.14
N GLN A 119 16.14 10.64 -10.00
CA GLN A 119 15.77 11.60 -8.95
C GLN A 119 16.04 11.06 -7.54
N ILE A 120 15.78 9.76 -7.31
CA ILE A 120 16.07 9.08 -6.05
C ILE A 120 17.58 8.95 -5.82
N ASP A 121 18.34 8.61 -6.85
CA ASP A 121 19.81 8.50 -6.79
C ASP A 121 20.45 9.86 -6.49
N GLU A 122 19.97 10.95 -7.11
CA GLU A 122 20.41 12.32 -6.86
C GLU A 122 20.10 12.76 -5.42
N ALA A 123 19.01 12.28 -4.80
CA ALA A 123 18.71 12.49 -3.40
C ALA A 123 19.63 11.71 -2.43
N GLY A 124 20.55 10.91 -2.96
CA GLY A 124 21.50 10.10 -2.20
C GLY A 124 21.04 8.68 -1.93
N GLY A 125 20.11 8.17 -2.74
CA GLY A 125 19.54 6.83 -2.69
C GLY A 125 18.23 6.77 -1.91
N MET A 126 17.57 5.60 -1.96
CA MET A 126 16.21 5.42 -1.44
C MET A 126 16.09 5.73 0.05
N ALA A 127 17.06 5.33 0.89
CA ALA A 127 16.99 5.58 2.33
C ALA A 127 16.91 7.09 2.63
N LYS A 128 17.79 7.89 2.03
CA LYS A 128 17.77 9.35 2.20
C LYS A 128 16.54 10.01 1.57
N ALA A 129 16.07 9.49 0.44
CA ALA A 129 14.83 9.95 -0.18
C ALA A 129 13.61 9.69 0.73
N ILE A 130 13.56 8.56 1.44
CA ILE A 130 12.51 8.24 2.42
C ILE A 130 12.60 9.19 3.63
N GLU A 131 13.79 9.42 4.17
CA GLU A 131 14.00 10.38 5.27
C GLU A 131 13.55 11.79 4.88
N ALA A 132 13.83 12.21 3.64
CA ALA A 132 13.36 13.49 3.09
C ALA A 132 11.86 13.50 2.70
N GLY A 133 11.16 12.37 2.80
CA GLY A 133 9.74 12.24 2.49
C GLY A 133 9.39 12.26 1.00
N LEU A 134 10.38 12.15 0.11
CA LEU A 134 10.17 12.27 -1.36
C LEU A 134 9.20 11.22 -1.92
N PRO A 135 9.40 9.89 -1.73
CA PRO A 135 8.50 8.90 -2.28
C PRO A 135 7.08 9.02 -1.72
N LYS A 136 6.97 9.29 -0.42
CA LYS A 136 5.68 9.48 0.27
C LYS A 136 4.90 10.63 -0.34
N ARG A 137 5.54 11.80 -0.55
CA ARG A 137 4.91 12.96 -1.18
C ARG A 137 4.42 12.65 -2.59
N MET A 138 5.23 11.98 -3.41
CA MET A 138 4.85 11.59 -4.78
C MET A 138 3.61 10.68 -4.79
N ILE A 139 3.52 9.74 -3.85
CA ILE A 139 2.36 8.84 -3.70
C ILE A 139 1.12 9.62 -3.24
N GLU A 140 1.26 10.51 -2.27
CA GLU A 140 0.15 11.32 -1.76
C GLU A 140 -0.38 12.29 -2.82
N GLU A 141 0.51 12.94 -3.60
CA GLU A 141 0.12 13.80 -4.73
C GLU A 141 -0.63 13.04 -5.82
N ALA A 142 -0.14 11.85 -6.21
CA ALA A 142 -0.81 10.99 -7.17
C ALA A 142 -2.18 10.53 -6.66
N SER A 143 -2.28 10.13 -5.40
CA SER A 143 -3.54 9.70 -4.77
C SER A 143 -4.56 10.83 -4.70
N ALA A 144 -4.15 12.03 -4.30
CA ALA A 144 -5.03 13.20 -4.23
C ALA A 144 -5.56 13.60 -5.62
N ARG A 145 -4.69 13.55 -6.64
CA ARG A 145 -5.09 13.83 -8.03
C ARG A 145 -6.09 12.81 -8.56
N GLU A 146 -5.84 11.52 -8.34
CA GLU A 146 -6.72 10.45 -8.79
C GLU A 146 -8.09 10.53 -8.09
N GLN A 147 -8.10 10.75 -6.78
CA GLN A 147 -9.35 10.93 -6.03
C GLN A 147 -10.16 12.10 -6.57
N SER A 148 -9.51 13.22 -6.86
CA SER A 148 -10.18 14.39 -7.44
C SER A 148 -10.81 14.10 -8.82
N LEU A 149 -10.18 13.28 -9.66
CA LEU A 149 -10.75 12.85 -10.94
C LEU A 149 -11.97 11.94 -10.76
N ILE A 150 -11.94 11.07 -9.75
CA ILE A 150 -13.07 10.19 -9.38
C ILE A 150 -14.24 11.04 -8.91
N ASP A 151 -14.01 11.98 -8.00
CA ASP A 151 -15.03 12.86 -7.42
C ASP A 151 -15.71 13.74 -8.49
N GLN A 152 -14.93 14.21 -9.47
CA GLN A 152 -15.43 14.97 -10.61
C GLN A 152 -16.13 14.12 -11.69
N GLY A 153 -16.16 12.79 -11.54
CA GLY A 153 -16.70 11.86 -12.54
C GLY A 153 -15.86 11.74 -13.83
N LYS A 154 -14.67 12.34 -13.87
CA LYS A 154 -13.73 12.20 -15.00
C LYS A 154 -13.07 10.83 -15.05
N ARG A 155 -12.91 10.19 -13.91
CA ARG A 155 -12.55 8.78 -13.77
C ARG A 155 -13.76 8.00 -13.35
N VAL A 156 -14.25 7.12 -14.23
CA VAL A 156 -15.41 6.26 -13.95
C VAL A 156 -14.96 5.00 -13.25
N ILE A 157 -15.63 4.68 -12.15
CA ILE A 157 -15.55 3.39 -11.46
C ILE A 157 -16.96 2.84 -11.41
N VAL A 158 -17.18 1.75 -12.14
CA VAL A 158 -18.48 1.08 -12.26
C VAL A 158 -18.95 0.59 -10.88
N GLY A 159 -20.21 0.89 -10.55
CA GLY A 159 -20.80 0.59 -9.25
C GLY A 159 -20.50 1.63 -8.17
N VAL A 160 -19.47 2.47 -8.33
CA VAL A 160 -19.06 3.45 -7.32
C VAL A 160 -19.53 4.86 -7.64
N ASN A 161 -19.12 5.43 -8.76
CA ASN A 161 -19.53 6.79 -9.16
C ASN A 161 -20.39 6.83 -10.43
N LYS A 162 -20.53 5.69 -11.11
CA LYS A 162 -21.41 5.52 -12.26
C LYS A 162 -22.00 4.11 -12.29
N TYR A 163 -23.20 3.95 -12.83
CA TYR A 163 -23.91 2.66 -12.91
C TYR A 163 -24.07 2.00 -11.52
N LYS A 164 -24.46 2.78 -10.54
CA LYS A 164 -24.72 2.33 -9.18
C LYS A 164 -25.96 1.46 -9.12
N LEU A 165 -25.97 0.50 -8.22
CA LEU A 165 -27.16 -0.23 -7.83
C LEU A 165 -28.01 0.66 -6.90
N ASP A 166 -29.33 0.54 -7.01
CA ASP A 166 -30.27 1.21 -6.08
C ASP A 166 -30.24 0.55 -4.69
N HIS A 167 -29.99 -0.76 -4.66
CA HIS A 167 -29.82 -1.57 -3.45
C HIS A 167 -28.67 -2.54 -3.68
N GLU A 168 -27.83 -2.69 -2.68
CA GLU A 168 -26.75 -3.69 -2.66
C GLU A 168 -27.17 -4.84 -1.74
N ASP A 169 -26.92 -6.07 -2.19
CA ASP A 169 -27.13 -7.26 -1.37
C ASP A 169 -26.07 -7.35 -0.25
N GLU A 170 -26.44 -7.89 0.90
CA GLU A 170 -25.48 -8.22 1.95
C GLU A 170 -24.58 -9.34 1.46
N ASN A 171 -23.27 -9.14 1.58
CA ASN A 171 -22.28 -10.14 1.25
C ASN A 171 -21.75 -10.80 2.51
N ASP A 172 -21.55 -12.12 2.45
CA ASP A 172 -20.87 -12.85 3.49
C ASP A 172 -19.41 -12.38 3.56
N VAL A 173 -19.02 -11.82 4.69
CA VAL A 173 -17.65 -11.41 4.98
C VAL A 173 -17.10 -12.29 6.09
N LEU A 174 -15.87 -12.77 5.93
CA LEU A 174 -15.21 -13.52 6.97
C LEU A 174 -14.82 -12.58 8.12
N GLU A 175 -15.62 -12.60 9.18
CA GLU A 175 -15.31 -11.89 10.41
C GLU A 175 -14.42 -12.74 11.32
N ILE A 176 -13.33 -12.15 11.79
CA ILE A 176 -12.45 -12.77 12.77
C ILE A 176 -12.83 -12.27 14.16
N ASP A 177 -13.04 -13.20 15.09
CA ASP A 177 -13.14 -12.86 16.50
C ASP A 177 -11.77 -12.41 17.04
N ASN A 178 -11.54 -11.08 16.96
CA ASN A 178 -10.30 -10.46 17.41
C ASN A 178 -10.01 -10.69 18.89
N VAL A 179 -11.04 -10.87 19.72
CA VAL A 179 -10.89 -11.13 21.16
C VAL A 179 -10.38 -12.56 21.38
N MET A 180 -10.95 -13.52 20.66
CA MET A 180 -10.50 -14.92 20.71
C MET A 180 -9.05 -15.03 20.25
N VAL A 181 -8.72 -14.52 19.07
CA VAL A 181 -7.35 -14.56 18.50
C VAL A 181 -6.33 -13.90 19.43
N ARG A 182 -6.67 -12.73 20.00
CA ARG A 182 -5.81 -12.04 20.97
C ARG A 182 -5.56 -12.90 22.21
N ASN A 183 -6.61 -13.50 22.78
CA ASN A 183 -6.49 -14.32 23.98
C ASN A 183 -5.67 -15.59 23.71
N GLU A 184 -5.85 -16.24 22.58
CA GLU A 184 -5.06 -17.40 22.16
C GLU A 184 -3.57 -17.03 21.99
N GLN A 185 -3.28 -15.88 21.40
CA GLN A 185 -1.91 -15.40 21.25
C GLN A 185 -1.27 -15.08 22.60
N ILE A 186 -1.98 -14.44 23.53
CA ILE A 186 -1.50 -14.17 24.88
C ILE A 186 -1.20 -15.47 25.61
N ALA A 187 -2.13 -16.43 25.60
CA ALA A 187 -1.95 -17.73 26.23
C ALA A 187 -0.74 -18.49 25.63
N SER A 188 -0.51 -18.37 24.32
CA SER A 188 0.65 -18.96 23.66
C SER A 188 1.96 -18.33 24.12
N LEU A 189 2.01 -17.00 24.23
CA LEU A 189 3.20 -16.27 24.72
C LEU A 189 3.49 -16.58 26.19
N GLU A 190 2.48 -16.64 27.04
CA GLU A 190 2.62 -17.02 28.47
C GLU A 190 3.19 -18.43 28.61
N ARG A 191 2.68 -19.39 27.83
CA ARG A 191 3.19 -20.77 27.81
C ARG A 191 4.65 -20.86 27.36
N ILE A 192 5.02 -20.08 26.33
CA ILE A 192 6.41 -20.02 25.84
C ILE A 192 7.32 -19.47 26.95
N ARG A 193 6.94 -18.35 27.57
CA ARG A 193 7.73 -17.72 28.63
C ARG A 193 7.86 -18.60 29.88
N ALA A 194 6.83 -19.34 30.24
CA ALA A 194 6.84 -20.24 31.38
C ALA A 194 7.75 -21.48 31.18
N THR A 195 8.06 -21.86 29.93
CA THR A 195 8.78 -23.11 29.60
C THR A 195 10.16 -22.93 28.99
N ARG A 196 10.58 -21.69 28.71
CA ARG A 196 11.88 -21.37 28.12
C ARG A 196 12.96 -21.13 29.17
N ASP A 197 14.21 -21.19 28.78
CA ASP A 197 15.34 -20.74 29.58
C ASP A 197 15.55 -19.23 29.41
N ASP A 198 15.11 -18.45 30.39
CA ASP A 198 15.20 -16.99 30.36
C ASP A 198 16.66 -16.48 30.36
N ALA A 199 17.59 -17.21 30.97
CA ALA A 199 19.00 -16.83 30.93
C ALA A 199 19.58 -16.98 29.52
N ALA A 200 19.25 -18.07 28.82
CA ALA A 200 19.62 -18.27 27.43
C ALA A 200 19.00 -17.24 26.51
N VAL A 201 17.74 -16.88 26.71
CA VAL A 201 17.05 -15.84 25.96
C VAL A 201 17.72 -14.48 26.16
N THR A 202 18.00 -14.10 27.40
CA THR A 202 18.67 -12.83 27.73
C THR A 202 20.07 -12.75 27.07
N ALA A 203 20.83 -13.83 27.14
CA ALA A 203 22.14 -13.88 26.51
C ALA A 203 22.08 -13.73 24.98
N ALA A 204 21.10 -14.39 24.33
CA ALA A 204 20.91 -14.31 22.88
C ALA A 204 20.43 -12.92 22.44
N LEU A 205 19.53 -12.25 23.18
CA LEU A 205 19.07 -10.89 22.90
C LEU A 205 20.21 -9.87 23.08
N ASN A 206 21.02 -10.00 24.12
CA ASN A 206 22.21 -9.16 24.30
C ASN A 206 23.22 -9.35 23.15
N ALA A 207 23.43 -10.60 22.70
CA ALA A 207 24.29 -10.87 21.55
C ALA A 207 23.73 -10.25 20.25
N LEU A 208 22.40 -10.24 20.08
CA LEU A 208 21.75 -9.58 18.95
C LEU A 208 21.95 -8.05 18.99
N THR A 209 21.76 -7.42 20.14
CA THR A 209 22.04 -5.98 20.32
C THR A 209 23.50 -5.65 20.06
N HIS A 210 24.44 -6.47 20.57
CA HIS A 210 25.86 -6.31 20.29
C HIS A 210 26.17 -6.43 18.79
N ALA A 211 25.63 -7.43 18.12
CA ALA A 211 25.77 -7.61 16.68
C ALA A 211 25.26 -6.38 15.88
N ALA A 212 24.15 -5.79 16.32
CA ALA A 212 23.58 -4.58 15.72
C ALA A 212 24.50 -3.36 15.87
N GLN A 213 25.12 -3.20 17.03
CA GLN A 213 26.05 -2.10 17.31
C GLN A 213 27.40 -2.23 16.60
N HIS A 214 27.80 -3.45 16.22
CA HIS A 214 29.12 -3.76 15.64
C HIS A 214 29.06 -4.20 14.17
N ASN A 215 27.90 -4.02 13.52
CA ASN A 215 27.68 -4.34 12.11
C ASN A 215 27.97 -5.81 11.77
N GLU A 216 27.59 -6.71 12.67
CA GLU A 216 27.73 -8.17 12.49
C GLU A 216 26.49 -8.77 11.78
N ASN A 217 26.42 -10.09 11.64
CA ASN A 217 25.30 -10.77 10.96
C ASN A 217 24.06 -10.83 11.87
N LEU A 218 23.16 -9.87 11.69
CA LEU A 218 21.93 -9.76 12.47
C LEU A 218 20.98 -10.94 12.27
N LEU A 219 20.89 -11.48 11.06
CA LEU A 219 20.01 -12.62 10.79
C LEU A 219 20.45 -13.87 11.56
N ALA A 220 21.75 -14.15 11.60
CA ALA A 220 22.28 -15.28 12.37
C ALA A 220 21.99 -15.11 13.87
N ALA A 221 22.21 -13.90 14.42
CA ALA A 221 21.93 -13.60 15.82
C ALA A 221 20.42 -13.70 16.15
N ALA A 222 19.54 -13.16 15.29
CA ALA A 222 18.10 -13.26 15.45
C ALA A 222 17.59 -14.72 15.37
N VAL A 223 18.12 -15.53 14.47
CA VAL A 223 17.81 -16.97 14.38
C VAL A 223 18.21 -17.69 15.67
N ASN A 224 19.36 -17.35 16.26
CA ASN A 224 19.79 -17.94 17.54
C ASN A 224 18.84 -17.50 18.68
N ALA A 225 18.44 -16.24 18.74
CA ALA A 225 17.45 -15.77 19.71
C ALA A 225 16.09 -16.50 19.55
N ALA A 226 15.62 -16.69 18.32
CA ALA A 226 14.38 -17.43 18.04
C ALA A 226 14.49 -18.91 18.47
N ARG A 227 15.64 -19.55 18.30
CA ARG A 227 15.89 -20.96 18.72
C ARG A 227 15.79 -21.16 20.21
N VAL A 228 16.22 -20.18 21.02
CA VAL A 228 16.03 -20.19 22.48
C VAL A 228 14.68 -19.65 22.92
N ARG A 229 13.75 -19.47 21.97
CA ARG A 229 12.37 -19.02 22.17
C ARG A 229 12.20 -17.57 22.65
N ALA A 230 13.08 -16.67 22.23
CA ALA A 230 12.78 -15.25 22.28
C ALA A 230 11.55 -14.97 21.38
N THR A 231 10.65 -14.12 21.83
CA THR A 231 9.49 -13.68 21.04
C THR A 231 9.90 -12.67 19.97
N LEU A 232 9.06 -12.50 18.95
CA LEU A 232 9.28 -11.50 17.91
C LEU A 232 9.43 -10.08 18.51
N GLY A 233 8.60 -9.74 19.50
CA GLY A 233 8.68 -8.46 20.21
C GLY A 233 10.04 -8.27 20.89
N GLU A 234 10.52 -9.24 21.66
CA GLU A 234 11.82 -9.18 22.34
C GLU A 234 12.99 -9.06 21.36
N ILE A 235 12.93 -9.73 20.21
CA ILE A 235 13.94 -9.61 19.14
C ILE A 235 13.90 -8.20 18.53
N SER A 236 12.70 -7.66 18.28
CA SER A 236 12.52 -6.30 17.76
C SER A 236 13.00 -5.25 18.76
N ASP A 237 12.66 -5.39 20.03
CA ASP A 237 13.09 -4.49 21.09
C ASP A 237 14.63 -4.47 21.25
N ALA A 238 15.29 -5.63 21.11
CA ALA A 238 16.75 -5.73 21.15
C ALA A 238 17.42 -4.99 19.96
N LEU A 239 16.80 -5.00 18.79
CA LEU A 239 17.25 -4.23 17.63
C LEU A 239 16.95 -2.74 17.76
N GLU A 240 15.81 -2.37 18.36
CA GLU A 240 15.42 -0.98 18.59
C GLU A 240 16.41 -0.23 19.50
N VAL A 241 17.04 -0.93 20.46
CA VAL A 241 18.13 -0.37 21.29
C VAL A 241 19.29 0.18 20.46
N ALA A 242 19.59 -0.45 19.31
CA ALA A 242 20.69 -0.04 18.44
C ALA A 242 20.29 0.92 17.33
N PHE A 243 19.08 0.75 16.77
CA PHE A 243 18.66 1.44 15.55
C PHE A 243 17.59 2.49 15.77
N ASP A 244 16.96 2.49 16.96
CA ASP A 244 15.76 3.27 17.23
C ASP A 244 14.61 2.88 16.27
N ARG A 245 13.44 3.51 16.43
CA ARG A 245 12.26 3.29 15.57
C ARG A 245 12.01 4.49 14.67
N TYR A 246 11.97 4.24 13.37
CA TYR A 246 11.65 5.29 12.42
C TYR A 246 10.22 5.82 12.64
N LEU A 247 10.13 7.10 12.95
CA LEU A 247 8.85 7.81 13.07
C LEU A 247 8.58 8.57 11.77
N VAL A 248 7.54 8.14 11.06
CA VAL A 248 7.13 8.78 9.80
C VAL A 248 6.65 10.19 10.06
N PRO A 249 7.24 11.24 9.45
CA PRO A 249 6.76 12.60 9.61
C PRO A 249 5.35 12.77 9.02
N SER A 250 4.43 13.29 9.84
CA SER A 250 3.04 13.60 9.44
C SER A 250 2.96 14.88 8.64
N GLN A 251 3.41 14.85 7.40
CA GLN A 251 3.19 15.92 6.42
C GLN A 251 1.98 15.58 5.56
N CYS A 252 1.15 16.57 5.24
CA CYS A 252 0.08 16.42 4.26
C CYS A 252 0.39 17.29 3.06
N VAL A 253 0.11 16.76 1.90
CA VAL A 253 0.20 17.48 0.63
C VAL A 253 -0.87 18.57 0.59
N THR A 254 -0.53 19.74 0.07
CA THR A 254 -1.44 20.88 -0.10
C THR A 254 -1.36 21.44 -1.51
N GLY A 255 -2.48 21.93 -2.04
CA GLY A 255 -2.57 22.57 -3.34
C GLY A 255 -2.95 21.63 -4.50
N VAL A 256 -2.83 20.33 -4.33
CA VAL A 256 -3.08 19.34 -5.39
C VAL A 256 -4.57 19.23 -5.73
N ILE A 257 -5.41 19.21 -4.70
CA ILE A 257 -6.86 19.07 -4.85
C ILE A 257 -7.43 20.36 -5.43
N ALA A 258 -7.11 21.52 -4.85
CA ALA A 258 -7.52 22.82 -5.37
C ALA A 258 -7.13 22.98 -6.85
N GLN A 259 -5.89 22.68 -7.22
CA GLN A 259 -5.42 22.75 -8.60
C GLN A 259 -6.24 21.84 -9.55
N SER A 260 -6.61 20.66 -9.08
CA SER A 260 -7.40 19.72 -9.87
C SER A 260 -8.85 20.20 -10.06
N TYR A 261 -9.47 20.79 -9.04
CA TYR A 261 -10.81 21.36 -9.14
C TYR A 261 -10.86 22.59 -10.05
N HIS A 262 -9.82 23.44 -10.04
CA HIS A 262 -9.73 24.62 -10.90
C HIS A 262 -9.49 24.31 -12.40
N GLN A 263 -9.37 23.04 -12.80
CA GLN A 263 -9.32 22.66 -14.22
C GLN A 263 -10.69 22.71 -14.93
N SER A 264 -11.79 22.93 -14.22
CA SER A 264 -13.15 23.02 -14.76
C SER A 264 -13.90 24.13 -14.03
N GLU A 265 -14.59 25.01 -14.77
CA GLU A 265 -15.34 26.13 -14.19
C GLU A 265 -16.38 25.70 -13.15
N LYS A 266 -17.11 24.61 -13.43
CA LYS A 266 -18.11 24.08 -12.50
C LYS A 266 -17.46 23.62 -11.19
N SER A 267 -16.42 22.79 -11.28
CA SER A 267 -15.72 22.25 -10.09
C SER A 267 -15.02 23.36 -9.31
N ALA A 268 -14.42 24.34 -10.01
CA ALA A 268 -13.82 25.51 -9.37
C ALA A 268 -14.85 26.29 -8.56
N SER A 269 -16.03 26.55 -9.12
CA SER A 269 -17.11 27.29 -8.45
C SER A 269 -17.60 26.58 -7.17
N GLU A 270 -17.74 25.26 -7.21
CA GLU A 270 -18.13 24.46 -6.04
C GLU A 270 -17.05 24.50 -4.94
N PHE A 271 -15.79 24.36 -5.31
CA PHE A 271 -14.65 24.43 -4.37
C PHE A 271 -14.52 25.83 -3.74
N ASP A 272 -14.59 26.87 -4.55
CA ASP A 272 -14.50 28.27 -4.10
C ASP A 272 -15.66 28.66 -3.19
N ALA A 273 -16.87 28.11 -3.44
CA ALA A 273 -18.02 28.30 -2.55
C ALA A 273 -17.76 27.71 -1.14
N ILE A 274 -17.15 26.53 -1.04
CA ILE A 274 -16.78 25.93 0.25
C ILE A 274 -15.71 26.78 0.96
N VAL A 275 -14.71 27.25 0.22
CA VAL A 275 -13.68 28.13 0.78
C VAL A 275 -14.31 29.44 1.30
N ALA A 276 -15.22 30.05 0.54
CA ALA A 276 -15.95 31.25 0.95
C ALA A 276 -16.76 31.04 2.25
N GLN A 277 -17.45 29.89 2.36
CA GLN A 277 -18.20 29.54 3.59
C GLN A 277 -17.28 29.38 4.80
N THR A 278 -16.09 28.79 4.64
CA THR A 278 -15.13 28.65 5.74
C THR A 278 -14.48 29.97 6.15
N GLU A 279 -14.27 30.89 5.23
CA GLU A 279 -13.81 32.25 5.52
C GLU A 279 -14.90 33.07 6.20
N GLN A 280 -16.17 32.94 5.77
CA GLN A 280 -17.31 33.56 6.46
C GLN A 280 -17.41 33.05 7.92
N PHE A 281 -17.29 31.73 8.12
CA PHE A 281 -17.28 31.17 9.47
C PHE A 281 -16.14 31.73 10.34
N LEU A 282 -14.96 31.97 9.75
CA LEU A 282 -13.85 32.62 10.44
C LEU A 282 -14.21 34.06 10.87
N ALA A 283 -14.84 34.82 9.96
CA ALA A 283 -15.28 36.18 10.24
C ALA A 283 -16.30 36.22 11.38
N ASP A 284 -17.29 35.31 11.35
CA ASP A 284 -18.39 35.28 12.32
C ASP A 284 -17.96 34.75 13.69
N ASN A 285 -17.00 33.85 13.76
CA ASN A 285 -16.63 33.10 14.98
C ASN A 285 -15.23 33.39 15.50
N GLY A 286 -14.43 34.21 14.83
CA GLY A 286 -13.04 34.49 15.20
C GLY A 286 -12.06 33.31 15.06
N ARG A 287 -12.53 32.18 14.51
CA ARG A 287 -11.74 30.98 14.30
C ARG A 287 -12.23 30.17 13.11
N ARG A 288 -11.35 29.43 12.46
CA ARG A 288 -11.71 28.48 11.41
C ARG A 288 -12.45 27.26 11.97
N PRO A 289 -13.34 26.63 11.19
CA PRO A 289 -13.92 25.34 11.56
C PRO A 289 -12.81 24.33 11.84
N ARG A 290 -13.01 23.47 12.85
CA ARG A 290 -12.01 22.45 13.27
C ARG A 290 -12.56 21.06 13.00
N ILE A 291 -11.71 20.21 12.43
CA ILE A 291 -12.00 18.81 12.21
C ILE A 291 -10.90 17.94 12.79
N LEU A 292 -11.27 16.86 13.47
CA LEU A 292 -10.36 15.80 13.88
C LEU A 292 -10.51 14.64 12.89
N ILE A 293 -9.42 14.27 12.26
CA ILE A 293 -9.34 13.09 11.40
C ILE A 293 -8.49 12.07 12.14
N ALA A 294 -9.10 10.98 12.54
CA ALA A 294 -8.46 9.93 13.30
C ALA A 294 -8.68 8.58 12.60
N LYS A 295 -7.60 7.85 12.36
CA LYS A 295 -7.64 6.47 11.91
C LYS A 295 -7.64 5.57 13.15
N MET A 296 -8.55 4.59 13.17
CA MET A 296 -8.68 3.65 14.27
C MET A 296 -7.91 2.37 13.96
N GLY A 297 -7.16 1.88 14.95
CA GLY A 297 -6.40 0.64 14.85
C GLY A 297 -5.05 0.75 14.12
N GLN A 298 -4.26 -0.33 14.25
CA GLN A 298 -2.94 -0.48 13.63
C GLN A 298 -3.08 -1.23 12.30
N ASP A 299 -3.28 -0.49 11.23
CA ASP A 299 -3.24 -1.08 9.90
C ASP A 299 -2.65 -0.06 8.90
N GLY A 300 -2.09 -0.54 7.79
CA GLY A 300 -1.41 0.30 6.80
C GLY A 300 -2.35 1.12 5.90
N HIS A 301 -3.68 0.93 5.98
CA HIS A 301 -4.66 1.57 5.11
C HIS A 301 -4.97 3.00 5.56
N ASP A 302 -3.97 3.88 5.59
CA ASP A 302 -4.08 5.27 6.06
C ASP A 302 -4.31 6.30 4.93
N ARG A 303 -4.27 5.87 3.66
CA ARG A 303 -4.37 6.74 2.50
C ARG A 303 -5.66 7.56 2.47
N GLY A 304 -6.81 6.93 2.72
CA GLY A 304 -8.11 7.60 2.76
C GLY A 304 -8.13 8.74 3.78
N ALA A 305 -7.64 8.49 4.99
CA ALA A 305 -7.54 9.52 6.03
C ALA A 305 -6.63 10.69 5.63
N LYS A 306 -5.52 10.41 4.93
CA LYS A 306 -4.58 11.45 4.44
C LYS A 306 -5.17 12.29 3.31
N VAL A 307 -5.87 11.65 2.36
CA VAL A 307 -6.57 12.37 1.27
C VAL A 307 -7.64 13.30 1.85
N ILE A 308 -8.47 12.81 2.77
CA ILE A 308 -9.48 13.61 3.47
C ILE A 308 -8.83 14.76 4.25
N ALA A 309 -7.73 14.49 4.97
CA ALA A 309 -7.00 15.53 5.70
C ALA A 309 -6.47 16.62 4.78
N SER A 310 -5.98 16.27 3.60
CA SER A 310 -5.51 17.22 2.58
C SER A 310 -6.68 18.05 2.04
N ALA A 311 -7.79 17.42 1.67
CA ALA A 311 -8.99 18.10 1.16
C ALA A 311 -9.54 19.14 2.14
N TYR A 312 -9.71 18.79 3.40
CA TYR A 312 -10.17 19.74 4.43
C TYR A 312 -9.14 20.85 4.72
N SER A 313 -7.85 20.55 4.62
CA SER A 313 -6.81 21.58 4.76
C SER A 313 -6.89 22.62 3.63
N GLU A 314 -7.07 22.17 2.40
CA GLU A 314 -7.19 23.07 1.23
C GLU A 314 -8.49 23.86 1.24
N SER A 315 -9.59 23.27 1.77
CA SER A 315 -10.85 23.96 2.02
C SER A 315 -10.81 24.90 3.24
N ARG A 316 -9.62 25.23 3.76
CA ARG A 316 -9.40 26.18 4.85
C ARG A 316 -9.88 25.76 6.24
N PHE A 317 -10.18 24.47 6.48
CA PHE A 317 -10.43 23.95 7.82
C PHE A 317 -9.14 23.90 8.65
N ARG A 318 -9.24 24.14 9.96
CA ARG A 318 -8.17 23.85 10.92
C ARG A 318 -8.26 22.37 11.30
N ARG A 319 -7.36 21.55 10.80
CA ARG A 319 -7.33 20.12 11.05
C ARG A 319 -6.43 19.74 12.22
N ARG A 320 -6.78 18.64 12.89
CA ARG A 320 -5.88 17.89 13.76
C ARG A 320 -5.88 16.45 13.25
N PHE A 321 -4.79 16.04 12.67
CA PHE A 321 -4.61 14.68 12.17
C PHE A 321 -3.92 13.84 13.25
N LYS A 322 -4.51 12.68 13.60
CA LYS A 322 -3.90 11.65 14.44
C LYS A 322 -3.87 10.37 13.64
N PRO A 323 -2.72 9.98 13.09
CA PRO A 323 -2.62 8.81 12.22
C PRO A 323 -2.90 7.50 12.95
N ASP A 324 -2.58 7.44 14.25
CA ASP A 324 -2.73 6.22 15.04
C ASP A 324 -3.40 6.54 16.37
N VAL A 325 -4.66 6.14 16.50
CA VAL A 325 -5.32 6.09 17.79
C VAL A 325 -5.23 4.64 18.28
N LEU A 326 -4.23 4.37 19.10
CA LEU A 326 -4.16 3.11 19.85
C LEU A 326 -5.25 3.14 20.91
N TYR A 327 -6.17 2.17 20.86
CA TYR A 327 -6.95 1.81 22.04
C TYR A 327 -6.04 0.97 22.94
N THR A 328 -5.71 1.50 24.08
CA THR A 328 -5.15 0.73 25.21
C THR A 328 -6.25 -0.08 25.86
#